data_4e9a2d29273f367f0ed8409d5dd9f013
#
_entry.id   4e9a2d29273f367f0ed8409d5dd9f013
#
_cell.length_a   1.000
_cell.length_b   1.000
_cell.length_c   1.000
_cell.angle_alpha   90.00
_cell.angle_beta   90.00
_cell.angle_gamma   90.00
#
_symmetry.space_group_name_H-M   'P 1'
#
loop_
_entity.id
_entity.type
_entity.pdbx_description
1 polymer ?
#
loop_
_entity_poly.entity_id
_entity_poly.type
_entity_poly.pdbx_seq_one_letter_code
_entity_poly.pdbx_strand_id
1 'polypeptide(L)' 'SKEEVEDLTSNIILLSYLLGKRLGINYKDIDSSLQDKIKLNLIEDHKIEKWYGDLSELLEFLISR' A
#
# COMPACT_ATOMS: atom_id res chain seq x y z
N SER A 1 11.18 6.84 -17.84
CA SER A 1 9.87 6.71 -18.48
C SER A 1 8.83 6.16 -17.51
N LYS A 2 7.58 6.29 -17.87
CA LYS A 2 6.47 5.76 -17.06
C LYS A 2 6.59 4.25 -16.88
N GLU A 3 6.97 3.55 -17.94
CA GLU A 3 7.13 2.09 -17.90
C GLU A 3 8.25 1.66 -16.94
N GLU A 4 9.34 2.41 -16.92
CA GLU A 4 10.44 2.13 -15.99
C GLU A 4 9.99 2.36 -14.54
N VAL A 5 9.22 3.40 -14.29
CA VAL A 5 8.69 3.67 -12.95
C VAL A 5 7.73 2.58 -12.51
N GLU A 6 6.85 2.14 -13.40
CA GLU A 6 5.93 1.02 -13.10
C GLU A 6 6.70 -0.25 -12.75
N ASP A 7 7.74 -0.55 -13.51
CA ASP A 7 8.56 -1.74 -13.27
C ASP A 7 9.27 -1.67 -11.91
N LEU A 8 9.90 -0.55 -11.62
CA LEU A 8 10.58 -0.37 -10.33
C LEU A 8 9.60 -0.43 -9.16
N THR A 9 8.45 0.19 -9.29
CA THR A 9 7.42 0.18 -8.25
C THR A 9 6.89 -1.23 -8.01
N SER A 10 6.64 -1.98 -9.10
CA SER A 10 6.21 -3.37 -9.01
C SER A 10 7.24 -4.22 -8.28
N ASN A 11 8.52 -4.00 -8.57
CA ASN A 11 9.59 -4.74 -7.91
C ASN A 11 9.64 -4.46 -6.41
N ILE A 12 9.40 -3.23 -5.98
CA ILE A 12 9.36 -2.89 -4.56
C ILE A 12 8.24 -3.68 -3.86
N ILE A 13 7.06 -3.71 -4.46
CA ILE A 13 5.92 -4.44 -3.91
C ILE A 13 6.21 -5.93 -3.86
N LEU A 14 6.72 -6.48 -4.96
CA LEU A 14 7.09 -7.89 -5.04
C LEU A 14 8.07 -8.28 -3.94
N LEU A 15 9.14 -7.52 -3.80
CA LEU A 15 10.16 -7.78 -2.80
C LEU A 15 9.61 -7.66 -1.37
N SER A 16 8.68 -6.72 -1.15
CA SER A 16 8.04 -6.57 0.15
C SER A 16 7.26 -7.82 0.54
N TYR A 17 6.46 -8.37 -0.38
CA TYR A 17 5.71 -9.60 -0.11
C TYR A 17 6.65 -10.80 0.10
N LEU A 18 7.68 -10.92 -0.72
CA LEU A 18 8.63 -12.04 -0.60
C LEU A 18 9.40 -11.98 0.70
N LEU A 19 9.82 -10.78 1.12
CA LEU A 19 10.50 -10.62 2.40
C LEU A 19 9.58 -11.04 3.55
N GLY A 20 8.35 -10.57 3.54
CA GLY A 20 7.36 -10.96 4.56
C GLY A 20 7.20 -12.47 4.62
N LYS A 21 7.06 -13.12 3.46
CA LYS A 21 6.91 -14.57 3.38
C LYS A 21 8.10 -15.30 4.01
N ARG A 22 9.32 -14.83 3.75
CA ARG A 22 10.54 -15.39 4.34
C ARG A 22 10.57 -15.31 5.84
N LEU A 23 9.93 -14.26 6.41
CA LEU A 23 9.86 -14.05 7.85
C LEU A 23 8.62 -14.68 8.48
N GLY A 24 7.87 -15.47 7.74
CA GLY A 24 6.70 -16.17 8.25
C GLY A 24 5.43 -15.34 8.28
N ILE A 25 5.40 -14.22 7.57
CA ILE A 25 4.22 -13.35 7.49
C ILE A 25 3.46 -13.70 6.21
N ASN A 26 2.16 -13.92 6.28
CA ASN A 26 1.40 -14.20 5.08
C ASN A 26 0.96 -12.91 4.39
N TYR A 27 0.61 -13.04 3.11
CA TYR A 27 0.26 -11.89 2.27
C TYR A 27 -0.96 -11.13 2.77
N LYS A 28 -1.95 -11.84 3.33
CA LYS A 28 -3.16 -11.20 3.88
C LYS A 28 -2.83 -10.29 5.06
N ASP A 29 -1.89 -10.70 5.89
CA ASP A 29 -1.49 -9.90 7.05
C ASP A 29 -0.78 -8.61 6.62
N ILE A 30 0.02 -8.69 5.57
CA ILE A 30 0.66 -7.50 5.01
C ILE A 30 -0.40 -6.53 4.48
N ASP A 31 -1.37 -7.05 3.70
CA ASP A 31 -2.45 -6.23 3.16
C ASP A 31 -3.31 -5.62 4.27
N SER A 32 -3.65 -6.39 5.30
CA SER A 32 -4.43 -5.88 6.43
C SER A 32 -3.70 -4.78 7.18
N SER A 33 -2.41 -4.98 7.42
CA SER A 33 -1.57 -3.98 8.08
C SER A 33 -1.49 -2.69 7.25
N LEU A 34 -1.35 -2.83 5.93
CA LEU A 34 -1.32 -1.68 5.03
C LEU A 34 -2.64 -0.90 5.08
N GLN A 35 -3.77 -1.59 5.03
CA GLN A 35 -5.08 -0.95 5.13
C GLN A 35 -5.25 -0.22 6.46
N ASP A 36 -4.81 -0.82 7.56
CA ASP A 36 -4.88 -0.21 8.88
C ASP A 36 -4.04 1.06 8.95
N LYS A 37 -2.84 1.04 8.36
CA LYS A 37 -1.98 2.21 8.29
C LYS A 37 -2.61 3.35 7.49
N ILE A 38 -3.26 3.03 6.38
CA ILE A 38 -3.95 4.02 5.57
C ILE A 38 -5.10 4.64 6.36
N LYS A 39 -5.91 3.82 7.01
CA LYS A 39 -7.03 4.29 7.83
C LYS A 39 -6.56 5.20 8.95
N LEU A 40 -5.48 4.83 9.63
CA LEU A 40 -4.91 5.63 10.70
C LEU A 40 -4.42 6.98 10.18
N ASN A 41 -3.74 6.99 9.04
CA ASN A 41 -3.28 8.23 8.42
C ASN A 41 -4.44 9.14 8.00
N LEU A 42 -5.55 8.58 7.53
CA LEU A 42 -6.74 9.34 7.19
C LEU A 42 -7.35 10.03 8.40
N ILE A 43 -7.24 9.41 9.57
CA ILE A 43 -7.76 9.97 10.83
C ILE A 43 -6.82 11.02 11.40
N GLU A 44 -5.52 10.75 11.43
CA GLU A 44 -4.54 11.58 12.13
C GLU A 44 -3.93 12.69 11.29
N ASP A 45 -3.67 12.44 10.02
CA ASP A 45 -3.01 13.40 9.13
C ASP A 45 -3.75 13.48 7.81
N HIS A 46 -4.46 14.57 7.61
CA HIS A 46 -5.28 14.78 6.43
C HIS A 46 -4.56 15.53 5.30
N LYS A 47 -3.30 15.85 5.44
CA LYS A 47 -2.60 16.68 4.44
C LYS A 47 -2.57 16.03 3.06
N ILE A 48 -2.13 14.78 2.97
CA ILE A 48 -2.08 14.05 1.69
C ILE A 48 -3.49 13.87 1.14
N GLU A 49 -4.43 13.45 1.99
CA GLU A 49 -5.81 13.21 1.58
C GLU A 49 -6.47 14.51 1.12
N LYS A 50 -6.26 15.59 1.88
CA LYS A 50 -6.83 16.89 1.56
C LYS A 50 -6.37 17.41 0.20
N TRP A 51 -5.10 17.17 -0.13
CA TRP A 51 -4.53 17.71 -1.35
C TRP A 51 -4.78 16.84 -2.58
N TYR A 52 -4.79 15.52 -2.41
CA TYR A 52 -4.79 14.60 -3.54
C TYR A 52 -5.85 13.51 -3.50
N GLY A 53 -6.38 13.19 -2.35
CA GLY A 53 -7.31 12.07 -2.20
C GLY A 53 -6.67 10.70 -2.43
N ASP A 54 -5.34 10.64 -2.43
CA ASP A 54 -4.61 9.43 -2.81
C ASP A 54 -4.79 8.29 -1.83
N LEU A 55 -4.87 8.59 -0.54
CA LEU A 55 -5.01 7.54 0.47
C LEU A 55 -6.38 6.86 0.39
N SER A 56 -7.44 7.63 0.17
CA SER A 56 -8.78 7.06 0.00
C SER A 56 -8.85 6.19 -1.24
N GLU A 57 -8.26 6.64 -2.34
CA GLU A 57 -8.23 5.91 -3.59
C GLU A 57 -7.46 4.59 -3.44
N LEU A 58 -6.30 4.63 -2.78
CA LEU A 58 -5.52 3.43 -2.54
C LEU A 58 -6.28 2.44 -1.65
N LEU A 59 -6.93 2.94 -0.60
CA LEU A 59 -7.72 2.09 0.29
C LEU A 59 -8.85 1.39 -0.47
N GLU A 60 -9.57 2.10 -1.32
CA GLU A 60 -10.62 1.51 -2.16
C GLU A 60 -10.07 0.41 -3.05
N PHE A 61 -8.93 0.65 -3.68
CA PHE A 61 -8.27 -0.33 -4.52
C PHE A 61 -7.94 -1.62 -3.73
N LEU A 62 -7.36 -1.46 -2.55
CA LEU A 62 -6.98 -2.60 -1.72
C LEU A 62 -8.19 -3.40 -1.22
N ILE A 63 -9.26 -2.72 -0.87
CA ILE A 63 -10.48 -3.37 -0.39
C ILE A 63 -11.18 -4.13 -1.50
N SER A 64 -11.18 -3.59 -2.71
CA SER A 64 -11.94 -4.16 -3.82
C SER A 64 -11.23 -5.28 -4.58
N ARG A 65 -9.98 -5.55 -4.31
CA ARG A 65 -9.26 -6.61 -5.01
C ARG A 65 -9.39 -8.00 -4.41
#